data_357ab151dd3099f62179e68397bc3178
#
_entry.id   357ab151dd3099f62179e68397bc3178
#
_cell.length_a   1.000
_cell.length_b   1.000
_cell.length_c   1.000
_cell.angle_alpha   90.00
_cell.angle_beta   90.00
_cell.angle_gamma   90.00
#
_symmetry.space_group_name_H-M   'P 1'
#
loop_
_entity.id
_entity.type
_entity.pdbx_description
1 polymer ?
#
loop_
_entity_poly.entity_id
_entity_poly.type
_entity_poly.pdbx_seq_one_letter_code
_entity_poly.pdbx_strand_id
1 'polypeptide(L)'
;MDAVELTKITDLEDRHFWYRERRALLAAELRRLGRPAAGALALDVGAAGGGNTRVVREHGWDVLATDYSPLAVDVARSRGIDAVWADARDLPVASDSVGFVTLMDVLEHIEEDDQVAAELARVLRPGGTGLVTVPCGRSLWSAHDVAVGHVRRYEKAELAAVLGGAGLVVERLWSWNVLLRPVVAARRRAAVGSDMEDLPAVVNGALRAVLAAERYLPVRGLPGVSLVARIAKAGS
;
A
#
# COMPACT_ATOMS: atom_id res chain seq x y z
N MET A 1 3.23 -13.00 -7.05
CA MET A 1 4.60 -12.81 -6.45
C MET A 1 5.23 -14.18 -6.28
N ASP A 2 6.44 -14.38 -6.76
CA ASP A 2 7.16 -15.64 -6.57
C ASP A 2 7.88 -15.70 -5.20
N ALA A 3 8.38 -16.90 -4.82
CA ALA A 3 9.00 -17.12 -3.51
C ALA A 3 10.31 -16.32 -3.33
N VAL A 4 11.05 -16.07 -4.41
CA VAL A 4 12.31 -15.33 -4.39
C VAL A 4 12.04 -13.85 -4.11
N GLU A 5 11.03 -13.29 -4.77
CA GLU A 5 10.61 -11.90 -4.57
C GLU A 5 10.07 -11.68 -3.16
N LEU A 6 9.24 -12.59 -2.65
CA LEU A 6 8.72 -12.52 -1.29
C LEU A 6 9.85 -12.55 -0.25
N THR A 7 10.82 -13.46 -0.39
CA THR A 7 11.97 -13.54 0.51
C THR A 7 12.75 -12.23 0.48
N LYS A 8 13.00 -11.69 -0.71
CA LYS A 8 13.70 -10.41 -0.90
C LYS A 8 12.95 -9.24 -0.24
N ILE A 9 11.63 -9.14 -0.44
CA ILE A 9 10.79 -8.12 0.21
C ILE A 9 10.90 -8.26 1.73
N THR A 10 10.75 -9.48 2.24
CA THR A 10 10.78 -9.80 3.66
C THR A 10 12.10 -9.42 4.32
N ASP A 11 13.23 -9.62 3.63
CA ASP A 11 14.57 -9.27 4.11
C ASP A 11 14.83 -7.76 4.04
N LEU A 12 14.24 -7.06 3.08
CA LEU A 12 14.45 -5.64 2.85
C LEU A 12 13.47 -4.75 3.62
N GLU A 13 12.27 -5.23 3.96
CA GLU A 13 11.19 -4.39 4.46
C GLU A 13 11.54 -3.60 5.73
N ASP A 14 12.41 -4.13 6.58
CA ASP A 14 12.79 -3.44 7.83
C ASP A 14 13.94 -2.46 7.66
N ARG A 15 14.71 -2.55 6.58
CA ARG A 15 15.91 -1.73 6.37
C ARG A 15 15.84 -0.81 5.16
N HIS A 16 15.17 -1.21 4.09
CA HIS A 16 15.08 -0.43 2.86
C HIS A 16 14.24 0.84 3.03
N PHE A 17 14.74 1.99 2.54
CA PHE A 17 14.14 3.31 2.72
C PHE A 17 12.68 3.38 2.27
N TRP A 18 12.35 2.72 1.15
CA TRP A 18 11.01 2.70 0.58
C TRP A 18 9.96 2.15 1.55
N TYR A 19 10.19 0.93 2.08
CA TYR A 19 9.26 0.28 3.01
C TYR A 19 9.16 1.04 4.33
N ARG A 20 10.29 1.54 4.86
CA ARG A 20 10.31 2.33 6.09
C ARG A 20 9.49 3.61 5.95
N GLU A 21 9.61 4.32 4.82
CA GLU A 21 8.86 5.55 4.59
C GLU A 21 7.39 5.30 4.25
N ARG A 22 7.05 4.19 3.59
CA ARG A 22 5.65 3.76 3.45
C ARG A 22 5.00 3.49 4.80
N ARG A 23 5.66 2.73 5.68
CA ARG A 23 5.16 2.50 7.04
C ARG A 23 5.06 3.79 7.84
N ALA A 24 5.99 4.72 7.69
CA ALA A 24 5.90 6.02 8.34
C ALA A 24 4.73 6.87 7.82
N LEU A 25 4.39 6.77 6.53
CA LEU A 25 3.19 7.37 5.94
C LEU A 25 1.93 6.74 6.54
N LEU A 26 1.83 5.41 6.58
CA LEU A 26 0.73 4.68 7.22
C LEU A 26 0.58 5.07 8.69
N ALA A 27 1.66 5.07 9.45
CA ALA A 27 1.64 5.50 10.86
C ALA A 27 1.16 6.95 11.03
N ALA A 28 1.51 7.85 10.10
CA ALA A 28 1.02 9.23 10.15
C ALA A 28 -0.49 9.32 9.92
N GLU A 29 -1.04 8.50 9.02
CA GLU A 29 -2.49 8.45 8.80
C GLU A 29 -3.22 7.83 9.99
N LEU A 30 -2.69 6.76 10.58
CA LEU A 30 -3.26 6.14 11.79
C LEU A 30 -3.26 7.11 12.99
N ARG A 31 -2.17 7.87 13.18
CA ARG A 31 -2.14 8.92 14.22
C ARG A 31 -3.19 10.01 14.00
N ARG A 32 -3.46 10.37 12.73
CA ARG A 32 -4.51 11.35 12.38
C ARG A 32 -5.91 10.83 12.74
N LEU A 33 -6.15 9.53 12.54
CA LEU A 33 -7.42 8.89 12.89
C LEU A 33 -7.61 8.80 14.40
N GLY A 34 -6.53 8.83 15.17
CA GLY A 34 -6.57 8.62 16.62
C GLY A 34 -6.66 7.14 16.97
N ARG A 35 -6.84 6.88 18.26
CA ARG A 35 -6.92 5.52 18.79
C ARG A 35 -8.29 4.91 18.48
N PRO A 36 -8.35 3.70 17.92
CA PRO A 36 -9.63 3.04 17.68
C PRO A 36 -10.34 2.66 19.00
N ALA A 37 -11.63 2.36 18.91
CA ALA A 37 -12.32 1.69 19.99
C ALA A 37 -11.71 0.30 20.25
N ALA A 38 -11.80 -0.19 21.48
CA ALA A 38 -11.33 -1.54 21.79
C ALA A 38 -12.05 -2.59 20.92
N GLY A 39 -11.31 -3.52 20.33
CA GLY A 39 -11.84 -4.55 19.44
C GLY A 39 -12.21 -4.04 18.04
N ALA A 40 -11.82 -2.83 17.67
CA ALA A 40 -12.06 -2.33 16.32
C ALA A 40 -11.17 -3.08 15.31
N LEU A 41 -11.81 -3.72 14.35
CA LEU A 41 -11.15 -4.52 13.33
C LEU A 41 -10.54 -3.63 12.23
N ALA A 42 -9.29 -3.92 11.90
CA ALA A 42 -8.65 -3.45 10.67
C ALA A 42 -8.32 -4.63 9.75
N LEU A 43 -8.21 -4.36 8.47
CA LEU A 43 -7.82 -5.34 7.47
C LEU A 43 -6.61 -4.82 6.68
N ASP A 44 -5.55 -5.63 6.59
CA ASP A 44 -4.38 -5.35 5.75
C ASP A 44 -4.42 -6.30 4.55
N VAL A 45 -4.77 -5.76 3.38
CA VAL A 45 -4.97 -6.52 2.14
C VAL A 45 -3.69 -6.49 1.32
N GLY A 46 -3.16 -7.67 0.96
CA GLY A 46 -1.85 -7.81 0.32
C GLY A 46 -0.71 -7.56 1.31
N ALA A 47 -0.80 -8.19 2.47
CA ALA A 47 0.06 -7.90 3.61
C ALA A 47 1.52 -8.39 3.46
N ALA A 48 1.80 -9.27 2.49
CA ALA A 48 3.10 -9.92 2.31
C ALA A 48 3.66 -10.48 3.64
N GLY A 49 4.83 -10.03 4.09
CA GLY A 49 5.43 -10.44 5.37
C GLY A 49 4.83 -9.79 6.63
N GLY A 50 3.77 -8.97 6.51
CA GLY A 50 3.06 -8.36 7.64
C GLY A 50 3.70 -7.07 8.16
N GLY A 51 4.58 -6.42 7.40
CA GLY A 51 5.24 -5.19 7.83
C GLY A 51 4.28 -4.03 8.10
N ASN A 52 3.26 -3.84 7.25
CA ASN A 52 2.20 -2.84 7.46
C ASN A 52 1.25 -3.27 8.58
N THR A 53 0.91 -4.56 8.65
CA THR A 53 0.06 -5.14 9.71
C THR A 53 0.60 -4.82 11.11
N ARG A 54 1.93 -4.94 11.31
CA ARG A 54 2.58 -4.57 12.58
C ARG A 54 2.31 -3.11 12.95
N VAL A 55 2.43 -2.20 11.97
CA VAL A 55 2.17 -0.77 12.21
C VAL A 55 0.72 -0.53 12.59
N VAL A 56 -0.24 -1.17 11.93
CA VAL A 56 -1.68 -1.04 12.25
C VAL A 56 -1.95 -1.54 13.68
N ARG A 57 -1.40 -2.70 14.06
CA ARG A 57 -1.51 -3.28 15.40
C ARG A 57 -0.90 -2.39 16.48
N GLU A 58 0.26 -1.78 16.23
CA GLU A 58 0.93 -0.84 17.15
C GLU A 58 0.09 0.41 17.43
N HIS A 59 -0.83 0.75 16.53
CA HIS A 59 -1.78 1.86 16.72
C HIS A 59 -3.10 1.46 17.39
N GLY A 60 -3.20 0.22 17.90
CA GLY A 60 -4.30 -0.24 18.74
C GLY A 60 -5.45 -0.91 18.01
N TRP A 61 -5.30 -1.27 16.76
CA TRP A 61 -6.29 -2.03 16.00
C TRP A 61 -6.11 -3.53 16.19
N ASP A 62 -7.22 -4.25 16.26
CA ASP A 62 -7.24 -5.69 16.01
C ASP A 62 -7.15 -5.87 14.49
N VAL A 63 -6.07 -6.48 13.99
CA VAL A 63 -5.81 -6.51 12.55
C VAL A 63 -5.72 -7.93 12.03
N LEU A 64 -6.48 -8.21 10.98
CA LEU A 64 -6.37 -9.39 10.14
C LEU A 64 -5.57 -9.04 8.89
N ALA A 65 -4.54 -9.82 8.61
CA ALA A 65 -3.78 -9.72 7.37
C ALA A 65 -4.34 -10.70 6.33
N THR A 66 -4.43 -10.27 5.08
CA THR A 66 -4.80 -11.15 3.97
C THR A 66 -3.77 -11.05 2.85
N ASP A 67 -3.50 -12.16 2.17
CA ASP A 67 -2.65 -12.19 0.98
C ASP A 67 -3.09 -13.32 0.05
N TYR A 68 -2.94 -13.11 -1.26
CA TYR A 68 -3.24 -14.13 -2.28
C TYR A 68 -2.14 -15.20 -2.37
N SER A 69 -0.95 -14.93 -1.85
CA SER A 69 0.16 -15.90 -1.80
C SER A 69 0.10 -16.72 -0.51
N PRO A 70 -0.11 -18.04 -0.59
CA PRO A 70 -0.03 -18.90 0.60
C PRO A 70 1.31 -18.78 1.33
N LEU A 71 2.40 -18.61 0.58
CA LEU A 71 3.75 -18.43 1.16
C LEU A 71 3.83 -17.11 1.95
N ALA A 72 3.22 -16.02 1.48
CA ALA A 72 3.17 -14.75 2.21
C ALA A 72 2.41 -14.91 3.53
N VAL A 73 1.29 -15.63 3.50
CA VAL A 73 0.50 -15.95 4.69
C VAL A 73 1.35 -16.75 5.71
N ASP A 74 2.09 -17.77 5.25
CA ASP A 74 2.93 -18.57 6.13
C ASP A 74 4.08 -17.74 6.73
N VAL A 75 4.69 -16.86 5.95
CA VAL A 75 5.71 -15.91 6.45
C VAL A 75 5.12 -14.96 7.48
N ALA A 76 3.95 -14.36 7.22
CA ALA A 76 3.28 -13.49 8.17
C ALA A 76 2.96 -14.21 9.48
N ARG A 77 2.41 -15.43 9.40
CA ARG A 77 2.11 -16.29 10.57
C ARG A 77 3.37 -16.62 11.37
N SER A 78 4.47 -16.94 10.72
CA SER A 78 5.76 -17.22 11.39
C SER A 78 6.28 -16.04 12.20
N ARG A 79 5.81 -14.82 11.87
CA ARG A 79 6.12 -13.56 12.56
C ARG A 79 5.08 -13.15 13.61
N GLY A 80 4.14 -14.03 13.93
CA GLY A 80 3.08 -13.77 14.91
C GLY A 80 2.01 -12.81 14.41
N ILE A 81 1.78 -12.76 13.09
CA ILE A 81 0.69 -12.01 12.46
C ILE A 81 -0.50 -12.96 12.27
N ASP A 82 -1.69 -12.51 12.63
CA ASP A 82 -2.93 -13.20 12.27
C ASP A 82 -3.19 -12.95 10.77
N ALA A 83 -2.95 -13.98 9.97
CA ALA A 83 -2.98 -13.88 8.52
C ALA A 83 -3.75 -15.05 7.90
N VAL A 84 -4.51 -14.76 6.85
CA VAL A 84 -5.27 -15.77 6.09
C VAL A 84 -5.07 -15.59 4.59
N TRP A 85 -5.16 -16.67 3.85
CA TRP A 85 -5.20 -16.62 2.40
C TRP A 85 -6.53 -16.02 1.95
N ALA A 86 -6.49 -15.04 1.05
CA ALA A 86 -7.68 -14.47 0.44
C ALA A 86 -7.37 -13.80 -0.90
N ASP A 87 -8.37 -13.79 -1.77
CA ASP A 87 -8.41 -12.90 -2.93
C ASP A 87 -8.92 -11.53 -2.50
N ALA A 88 -8.29 -10.45 -2.96
CA ALA A 88 -8.73 -9.09 -2.64
C ALA A 88 -10.14 -8.77 -3.20
N ARG A 89 -10.64 -9.58 -4.12
CA ARG A 89 -11.99 -9.50 -4.70
C ARG A 89 -13.05 -10.26 -3.88
N ASP A 90 -12.61 -11.06 -2.88
CA ASP A 90 -13.49 -11.86 -1.99
C ASP A 90 -12.83 -11.99 -0.62
N LEU A 91 -13.00 -10.97 0.23
CA LEU A 91 -12.34 -10.87 1.52
C LEU A 91 -13.11 -11.63 2.61
N PRO A 92 -12.42 -12.41 3.47
CA PRO A 92 -13.05 -13.34 4.41
C PRO A 92 -13.58 -12.66 5.67
N VAL A 93 -14.24 -11.52 5.51
CA VAL A 93 -14.85 -10.75 6.59
C VAL A 93 -16.26 -10.31 6.22
N ALA A 94 -17.11 -10.13 7.22
CA ALA A 94 -18.48 -9.70 7.01
C ALA A 94 -18.57 -8.29 6.43
N SER A 95 -19.65 -7.99 5.71
CA SER A 95 -19.96 -6.63 5.28
C SER A 95 -20.07 -5.70 6.50
N ASP A 96 -19.67 -4.45 6.35
CA ASP A 96 -19.80 -3.41 7.39
C ASP A 96 -19.07 -3.73 8.71
N SER A 97 -18.02 -4.56 8.67
CA SER A 97 -17.32 -5.01 9.89
C SER A 97 -15.98 -4.33 10.14
N VAL A 98 -15.35 -3.77 9.10
CA VAL A 98 -13.99 -3.24 9.17
C VAL A 98 -13.99 -1.73 9.40
N GLY A 99 -13.27 -1.27 10.41
CA GLY A 99 -13.13 0.16 10.70
C GLY A 99 -12.02 0.85 9.93
N PHE A 100 -10.97 0.10 9.59
CA PHE A 100 -9.82 0.61 8.82
C PHE A 100 -9.28 -0.45 7.85
N VAL A 101 -8.98 -0.07 6.63
CA VAL A 101 -8.37 -0.97 5.64
C VAL A 101 -7.08 -0.37 5.07
N THR A 102 -6.06 -1.21 4.90
CA THR A 102 -4.89 -0.88 4.07
C THR A 102 -4.88 -1.74 2.82
N LEU A 103 -4.61 -1.12 1.67
CA LEU A 103 -4.39 -1.76 0.38
C LEU A 103 -3.20 -1.06 -0.28
N MET A 104 -1.99 -1.56 -0.04
CA MET A 104 -0.77 -0.85 -0.38
C MET A 104 0.03 -1.59 -1.45
N ASP A 105 -0.04 -1.09 -2.70
CA ASP A 105 0.55 -1.64 -3.92
C ASP A 105 0.01 -3.07 -4.20
N VAL A 106 -1.30 -3.16 -4.39
CA VAL A 106 -2.05 -4.39 -4.71
C VAL A 106 -2.90 -4.22 -5.96
N LEU A 107 -3.61 -3.10 -6.13
CA LEU A 107 -4.53 -2.87 -7.24
C LEU A 107 -3.87 -3.01 -8.62
N GLU A 108 -2.62 -2.64 -8.73
CA GLU A 108 -1.83 -2.73 -9.97
C GLU A 108 -1.57 -4.15 -10.45
N HIS A 109 -1.79 -5.15 -9.60
CA HIS A 109 -1.62 -6.57 -9.93
C HIS A 109 -2.93 -7.25 -10.37
N ILE A 110 -4.06 -6.57 -10.26
CA ILE A 110 -5.40 -7.16 -10.48
C ILE A 110 -6.08 -6.45 -11.65
N GLU A 111 -6.54 -7.22 -12.65
CA GLU A 111 -7.21 -6.64 -13.81
C GLU A 111 -8.60 -6.10 -13.45
N GLU A 112 -9.31 -6.76 -12.56
CA GLU A 112 -10.64 -6.39 -12.08
C GLU A 112 -10.53 -5.50 -10.82
N ASP A 113 -9.88 -4.35 -10.93
CA ASP A 113 -9.66 -3.42 -9.82
C ASP A 113 -10.95 -2.78 -9.28
N ASP A 114 -12.00 -2.72 -10.10
CA ASP A 114 -13.35 -2.33 -9.72
C ASP A 114 -13.99 -3.33 -8.74
N GLN A 115 -13.74 -4.63 -8.91
CA GLN A 115 -14.21 -5.65 -7.97
C GLN A 115 -13.51 -5.53 -6.62
N VAL A 116 -12.19 -5.25 -6.61
CA VAL A 116 -11.46 -4.98 -5.38
C VAL A 116 -12.02 -3.74 -4.68
N ALA A 117 -12.25 -2.66 -5.41
CA ALA A 117 -12.83 -1.44 -4.84
C ALA A 117 -14.24 -1.68 -4.26
N ALA A 118 -15.08 -2.46 -4.95
CA ALA A 118 -16.40 -2.87 -4.47
C ALA A 118 -16.29 -3.71 -3.18
N GLU A 119 -15.32 -4.59 -3.11
CA GLU A 119 -15.08 -5.42 -1.93
C GLU A 119 -14.59 -4.59 -0.73
N LEU A 120 -13.70 -3.61 -0.95
CA LEU A 120 -13.35 -2.63 0.09
C LEU A 120 -14.57 -1.86 0.60
N ALA A 121 -15.46 -1.44 -0.31
CA ALA A 121 -16.69 -0.76 0.07
C ALA A 121 -17.65 -1.68 0.84
N ARG A 122 -17.70 -2.98 0.50
CA ARG A 122 -18.50 -3.97 1.21
C ARG A 122 -18.03 -4.15 2.65
N VAL A 123 -16.74 -4.38 2.84
CA VAL A 123 -16.19 -4.74 4.17
C VAL A 123 -16.09 -3.55 5.12
N LEU A 124 -15.82 -2.33 4.60
CA LEU A 124 -15.78 -1.13 5.44
C LEU A 124 -17.15 -0.87 6.06
N ARG A 125 -17.18 -0.63 7.35
CA ARG A 125 -18.40 -0.14 8.04
C ARG A 125 -18.71 1.29 7.65
N PRO A 126 -19.95 1.76 7.79
CA PRO A 126 -20.27 3.18 7.67
C PRO A 126 -19.35 4.04 8.55
N GLY A 127 -18.73 5.08 7.98
CA GLY A 127 -17.69 5.88 8.61
C GLY A 127 -16.32 5.20 8.75
N GLY A 128 -16.16 3.97 8.29
CA GLY A 128 -14.86 3.31 8.17
C GLY A 128 -13.99 3.97 7.11
N THR A 129 -12.69 3.90 7.30
CA THR A 129 -11.71 4.59 6.44
C THR A 129 -10.63 3.64 5.93
N GLY A 130 -9.86 4.07 4.94
CA GLY A 130 -8.76 3.27 4.43
C GLY A 130 -7.65 4.07 3.79
N LEU A 131 -6.53 3.40 3.59
CA LEU A 131 -5.36 3.93 2.89
C LEU A 131 -4.99 3.00 1.73
N VAL A 132 -5.05 3.55 0.52
CA VAL A 132 -4.71 2.85 -0.72
C VAL A 132 -3.47 3.48 -1.32
N THR A 133 -2.48 2.68 -1.72
CA THR A 133 -1.35 3.16 -2.52
C THR A 133 -1.23 2.36 -3.81
N VAL A 134 -0.85 3.05 -4.88
CA VAL A 134 -0.59 2.45 -6.19
C VAL A 134 0.59 3.14 -6.88
N PRO A 135 1.34 2.45 -7.77
CA PRO A 135 2.31 3.10 -8.63
C PRO A 135 1.62 4.03 -9.61
N CYS A 136 2.19 5.21 -9.82
CA CYS A 136 1.61 6.19 -10.74
C CYS A 136 2.53 6.59 -11.88
N GLY A 137 1.89 7.18 -12.90
CA GLY A 137 2.58 7.72 -14.07
C GLY A 137 2.93 6.63 -15.08
N ARG A 138 2.14 6.52 -16.14
CA ARG A 138 2.37 5.56 -17.25
C ARG A 138 3.75 5.72 -17.90
N SER A 139 4.31 6.93 -17.87
CA SER A 139 5.66 7.22 -18.38
C SER A 139 6.80 6.57 -17.55
N LEU A 140 6.50 6.05 -16.36
CA LEU A 140 7.44 5.28 -15.53
C LEU A 140 7.32 3.77 -15.74
N TRP A 141 6.45 3.31 -16.64
CA TRP A 141 6.37 1.89 -16.99
C TRP A 141 7.70 1.38 -17.50
N SER A 142 8.15 0.25 -16.99
CA SER A 142 9.48 -0.29 -17.30
C SER A 142 9.54 -1.82 -17.10
N ALA A 143 10.70 -2.41 -17.36
CA ALA A 143 10.95 -3.82 -17.09
C ALA A 143 10.70 -4.20 -15.60
N HIS A 144 10.84 -3.25 -14.68
CA HIS A 144 10.50 -3.47 -13.27
C HIS A 144 9.02 -3.83 -13.09
N ASP A 145 8.10 -3.08 -13.72
CA ASP A 145 6.67 -3.34 -13.60
C ASP A 145 6.29 -4.74 -14.09
N VAL A 146 6.88 -5.15 -15.22
CA VAL A 146 6.70 -6.50 -15.77
C VAL A 146 7.26 -7.55 -14.82
N ALA A 147 8.46 -7.33 -14.28
CA ALA A 147 9.13 -8.28 -13.40
C ALA A 147 8.36 -8.52 -12.09
N VAL A 148 7.68 -7.49 -11.56
CA VAL A 148 6.88 -7.62 -10.33
C VAL A 148 5.41 -7.99 -10.62
N GLY A 149 5.03 -8.16 -11.88
CA GLY A 149 3.70 -8.59 -12.29
C GLY A 149 2.63 -7.49 -12.23
N HIS A 150 3.02 -6.24 -12.45
CA HIS A 150 2.05 -5.18 -12.63
C HIS A 150 1.31 -5.32 -13.96
N VAL A 151 0.03 -5.04 -13.97
CA VAL A 151 -0.79 -4.96 -15.20
C VAL A 151 -1.03 -3.50 -15.60
N ARG A 152 -0.85 -2.55 -14.65
CA ARG A 152 -1.04 -1.11 -14.90
C ARG A 152 -0.29 -0.21 -13.92
N ARG A 153 -0.28 1.09 -14.28
CA ARG A 153 0.02 2.23 -13.41
C ARG A 153 -1.13 3.22 -13.50
N TYR A 154 -1.44 3.88 -12.41
CA TYR A 154 -2.59 4.77 -12.31
C TYR A 154 -2.24 6.23 -12.58
N GLU A 155 -3.18 6.94 -13.18
CA GLU A 155 -3.29 8.38 -13.09
C GLU A 155 -4.32 8.76 -12.00
N LYS A 156 -4.24 9.99 -11.48
CA LYS A 156 -5.12 10.40 -10.37
C LYS A 156 -6.61 10.23 -10.68
N ALA A 157 -7.03 10.62 -11.89
CA ALA A 157 -8.43 10.53 -12.30
C ALA A 157 -8.91 9.06 -12.38
N GLU A 158 -8.06 8.15 -12.82
CA GLU A 158 -8.37 6.72 -12.93
C GLU A 158 -8.57 6.09 -11.55
N LEU A 159 -7.61 6.30 -10.63
CA LEU A 159 -7.74 5.78 -9.26
C LEU A 159 -8.99 6.36 -8.56
N ALA A 160 -9.24 7.66 -8.74
CA ALA A 160 -10.44 8.28 -8.17
C ALA A 160 -11.73 7.71 -8.76
N ALA A 161 -11.76 7.41 -10.07
CA ALA A 161 -12.91 6.82 -10.74
C ALA A 161 -13.18 5.38 -10.27
N VAL A 162 -12.14 4.55 -10.14
CA VAL A 162 -12.26 3.16 -9.64
C VAL A 162 -12.82 3.16 -8.22
N LEU A 163 -12.21 3.92 -7.30
CA LEU A 163 -12.63 3.96 -5.91
C LEU A 163 -14.02 4.60 -5.74
N GLY A 164 -14.28 5.71 -6.45
CA GLY A 164 -15.56 6.40 -6.41
C GLY A 164 -16.70 5.61 -7.06
N GLY A 165 -16.41 4.85 -8.11
CA GLY A 165 -17.38 3.96 -8.78
C GLY A 165 -17.92 2.86 -7.87
N ALA A 166 -17.14 2.44 -6.89
CA ALA A 166 -17.55 1.50 -5.84
C ALA A 166 -18.32 2.17 -4.67
N GLY A 167 -18.61 3.47 -4.74
CA GLY A 167 -19.29 4.20 -3.67
C GLY A 167 -18.39 4.65 -2.52
N LEU A 168 -17.07 4.52 -2.65
CA LEU A 168 -16.11 5.04 -1.67
C LEU A 168 -15.91 6.55 -1.88
N VAL A 169 -15.83 7.28 -0.79
CA VAL A 169 -15.46 8.69 -0.80
C VAL A 169 -13.95 8.80 -0.80
N VAL A 170 -13.38 9.40 -1.84
CA VAL A 170 -11.94 9.72 -1.87
C VAL A 170 -11.73 11.06 -1.15
N GLU A 171 -11.48 11.00 0.16
CA GLU A 171 -11.30 12.19 1.00
C GLU A 171 -10.06 13.01 0.60
N ARG A 172 -9.01 12.30 0.17
CA ARG A 172 -7.76 12.91 -0.25
C ARG A 172 -7.02 11.99 -1.22
N LEU A 173 -6.49 12.58 -2.29
CA LEU A 173 -5.64 11.91 -3.27
C LEU A 173 -4.41 12.77 -3.55
N TRP A 174 -3.22 12.22 -3.31
CA TRP A 174 -1.97 12.96 -3.49
C TRP A 174 -0.86 12.09 -4.05
N SER A 175 0.15 12.75 -4.60
CA SER A 175 1.38 12.08 -5.04
C SER A 175 2.33 11.89 -3.87
N TRP A 176 3.06 10.77 -3.90
CA TRP A 176 4.13 10.45 -2.97
C TRP A 176 5.39 10.06 -3.73
N ASN A 177 6.55 10.28 -3.09
CA ASN A 177 7.87 10.09 -3.68
C ASN A 177 8.04 10.98 -4.94
N VAL A 178 7.74 12.26 -4.78
CA VAL A 178 7.83 13.28 -5.83
C VAL A 178 9.29 13.67 -6.08
N LEU A 179 10.04 13.90 -4.99
CA LEU A 179 11.43 14.40 -5.08
C LEU A 179 12.38 13.38 -5.72
N LEU A 180 12.16 12.09 -5.51
CA LEU A 180 12.98 11.04 -6.11
C LEU A 180 12.48 10.59 -7.49
N ARG A 181 11.35 11.12 -7.99
CA ARG A 181 10.83 10.75 -9.30
C ARG A 181 11.84 10.88 -10.44
N PRO A 182 12.65 11.96 -10.55
CA PRO A 182 13.66 12.05 -11.60
C PRO A 182 14.72 10.94 -11.51
N VAL A 183 15.15 10.58 -10.30
CA VAL A 183 16.11 9.51 -10.06
C VAL A 183 15.52 8.15 -10.44
N VAL A 184 14.27 7.88 -10.02
CA VAL A 184 13.56 6.65 -10.36
C VAL A 184 13.36 6.56 -11.88
N ALA A 185 12.97 7.64 -12.54
CA ALA A 185 12.80 7.68 -13.99
C ALA A 185 14.11 7.39 -14.75
N ALA A 186 15.23 7.93 -14.27
CA ALA A 186 16.54 7.67 -14.87
C ALA A 186 16.97 6.20 -14.68
N ARG A 187 16.82 5.66 -13.46
CA ARG A 187 17.13 4.24 -13.17
C ARG A 187 16.29 3.29 -14.02
N ARG A 188 14.98 3.51 -14.11
CA ARG A 188 14.06 2.64 -14.85
C ARG A 188 14.29 2.59 -16.35
N ARG A 189 14.91 3.65 -16.93
CA ARG A 189 15.33 3.64 -18.34
C ARG A 189 16.54 2.76 -18.59
N ALA A 190 17.37 2.54 -17.57
CA ALA A 190 18.62 1.79 -17.66
C ALA A 190 18.53 0.37 -17.07
N ALA A 191 17.51 0.10 -16.24
CA ALA A 191 17.38 -1.16 -15.51
C ALA A 191 16.78 -2.28 -16.35
N VAL A 192 17.31 -3.50 -16.14
CA VAL A 192 16.75 -4.76 -16.64
C VAL A 192 16.31 -5.56 -15.42
N GLY A 193 14.97 -5.64 -15.17
CA GLY A 193 14.39 -6.37 -14.05
C GLY A 193 13.94 -5.51 -12.87
N SER A 194 13.78 -6.12 -11.69
CA SER A 194 13.29 -5.46 -10.47
C SER A 194 14.30 -4.44 -9.92
N ASP A 195 13.83 -3.24 -9.57
CA ASP A 195 14.65 -2.14 -9.00
C ASP A 195 14.93 -2.29 -7.49
N MET A 196 14.39 -3.32 -6.85
CA MET A 196 14.52 -3.53 -5.41
C MET A 196 15.83 -4.23 -5.10
N GLU A 197 16.87 -3.43 -4.82
CA GLU A 197 18.20 -3.89 -4.46
C GLU A 197 18.55 -3.49 -3.02
N ASP A 198 19.43 -4.26 -2.39
CA ASP A 198 20.03 -3.87 -1.11
C ASP A 198 20.99 -2.69 -1.35
N LEU A 199 20.69 -1.57 -0.74
CA LEU A 199 21.45 -0.33 -0.91
C LEU A 199 22.48 -0.16 0.21
N PRO A 200 23.68 0.41 -0.08
CA PRO A 200 24.59 0.81 0.97
C PRO A 200 23.89 1.71 2.01
N ALA A 201 24.19 1.51 3.30
CA ALA A 201 23.48 2.17 4.39
C ALA A 201 23.45 3.71 4.26
N VAL A 202 24.53 4.31 3.75
CA VAL A 202 24.63 5.77 3.52
C VAL A 202 23.64 6.22 2.45
N VAL A 203 23.57 5.50 1.32
CA VAL A 203 22.65 5.81 0.22
C VAL A 203 21.21 5.64 0.68
N ASN A 204 20.93 4.54 1.36
CA ASN A 204 19.60 4.24 1.91
C ASN A 204 19.18 5.34 2.92
N GLY A 205 20.08 5.79 3.78
CA GLY A 205 19.85 6.89 4.71
C GLY A 205 19.56 8.21 4.01
N ALA A 206 20.33 8.55 2.97
CA ALA A 206 20.12 9.78 2.19
C ALA A 206 18.77 9.79 1.47
N LEU A 207 18.41 8.70 0.80
CA LEU A 207 17.11 8.56 0.12
C LEU A 207 15.95 8.67 1.11
N ARG A 208 16.10 8.04 2.28
CA ARG A 208 15.13 8.16 3.36
C ARG A 208 14.97 9.60 3.84
N ALA A 209 16.06 10.34 4.04
CA ALA A 209 16.02 11.75 4.46
C ALA A 209 15.27 12.61 3.43
N VAL A 210 15.48 12.38 2.13
CA VAL A 210 14.77 13.09 1.05
C VAL A 210 13.27 12.82 1.14
N LEU A 211 12.83 11.56 1.29
CA LEU A 211 11.40 11.23 1.42
C LEU A 211 10.79 11.77 2.71
N ALA A 212 11.55 11.76 3.80
CA ALA A 212 11.10 12.36 5.06
C ALA A 212 10.91 13.89 4.93
N ALA A 213 11.82 14.58 4.23
CA ALA A 213 11.71 16.01 3.96
C ALA A 213 10.50 16.35 3.07
N GLU A 214 10.12 15.47 2.15
CA GLU A 214 8.95 15.67 1.27
C GLU A 214 7.65 15.92 2.06
N ARG A 215 7.53 15.40 3.27
CA ARG A 215 6.34 15.59 4.13
C ARG A 215 6.09 17.06 4.49
N TYR A 216 7.13 17.86 4.51
CA TYR A 216 7.10 19.27 4.91
C TYR A 216 7.06 20.24 3.72
N LEU A 217 7.13 19.71 2.49
CA LEU A 217 7.15 20.49 1.26
C LEU A 217 5.79 20.46 0.55
N PRO A 218 5.39 21.55 -0.14
CA PRO A 218 4.13 21.62 -0.87
C PRO A 218 4.21 20.94 -2.26
N VAL A 219 4.82 19.77 -2.34
CA VAL A 219 5.08 19.05 -3.61
C VAL A 219 4.05 18.00 -3.96
N ARG A 220 3.11 17.70 -3.07
CA ARG A 220 2.11 16.61 -3.22
C ARG A 220 1.17 16.74 -4.41
N GLY A 221 1.10 17.94 -5.01
CA GLY A 221 0.37 18.19 -6.24
C GLY A 221 1.11 17.79 -7.51
N LEU A 222 2.44 17.75 -7.45
CA LEU A 222 3.32 17.40 -8.57
C LEU A 222 3.30 15.88 -8.83
N PRO A 223 3.70 15.42 -10.03
CA PRO A 223 3.80 14.00 -10.33
C PRO A 223 4.79 13.28 -9.41
N GLY A 224 4.35 12.20 -8.77
CA GLY A 224 5.17 11.32 -7.92
C GLY A 224 5.50 9.99 -8.57
N VAL A 225 6.06 9.08 -7.81
CA VAL A 225 6.26 7.67 -8.21
C VAL A 225 5.04 6.84 -7.83
N SER A 226 4.35 7.19 -6.75
CA SER A 226 3.12 6.57 -6.28
C SER A 226 2.02 7.59 -6.04
N LEU A 227 0.77 7.14 -6.09
CA LEU A 227 -0.40 7.82 -5.55
C LEU A 227 -0.75 7.24 -4.20
N VAL A 228 -1.29 8.08 -3.35
CA VAL A 228 -1.87 7.71 -2.06
C VAL A 228 -3.29 8.25 -2.01
N ALA A 229 -4.24 7.38 -1.77
CA ALA A 229 -5.63 7.73 -1.58
C ALA A 229 -6.07 7.42 -0.15
N ARG A 230 -6.65 8.40 0.52
CA ARG A 230 -7.45 8.17 1.73
C ARG A 230 -8.89 8.02 1.29
N ILE A 231 -9.48 6.92 1.70
CA ILE A 231 -10.85 6.58 1.38
C ILE A 231 -11.71 6.49 2.64
N ALA A 232 -13.00 6.69 2.48
CA ALA A 232 -13.99 6.45 3.52
C ALA A 232 -15.26 5.84 2.93
N LYS A 233 -15.96 5.01 3.69
CA LYS A 233 -17.34 4.67 3.42
C LYS A 233 -18.23 5.74 4.03
N ALA A 234 -19.18 6.29 3.25
CA ALA A 234 -20.12 7.28 3.77
C ALA A 234 -20.79 6.79 5.05
N GLY A 235 -20.91 7.66 6.05
CA GLY A 235 -21.74 7.38 7.22
C GLY A 235 -23.20 7.36 6.81
N SER A 236 -23.99 6.50 7.39
CA SER A 236 -25.45 6.48 7.26
C SER A 236 -26.07 7.61 8.05
#